data_c7bf67671548ea0b2d4a62eced1bbf3c
#
_entry.id   c7bf67671548ea0b2d4a62eced1bbf3c
#
_cell.length_a   1.000
_cell.length_b   1.000
_cell.length_c   1.000
_cell.angle_alpha   90.00
_cell.angle_beta   90.00
_cell.angle_gamma   90.00
#
_symmetry.space_group_name_H-M   'P 1'
#
loop_
_entity.id
_entity.type
_entity.pdbx_description
1 polymer ?
#
loop_
_entity_poly.entity_id
_entity_poly.type
_entity_poly.pdbx_seq_one_letter_code
_entity_poly.pdbx_strand_id
1 'polypeptide(L)'
;MLDLFNKHIDNNLPFLHGKKLLVCVSGGADSVVLFSLINKMNYTIGVAHCNFKLRHKESDDDSFFVENLCKINSIPFYSKDFDINIPKHSVQMAARKLRYDWFYELLELHKYDFILTAHHLNDSIETFFINLSRSTGIDGLTGIKSINNKVVRPLLPFNKSQIIDYANDNNIKWREDSSNLKDNYLRNKIRNKLVPILRDIDSDFTNNFSKTIYRLNESNLILKEHIQNFKSVNFQTKNDEILILKTALK
;
A
#
# COMPACT_ATOMS: atom_id res chain seq x y z
N MET A 1 13.39 -14.58 -0.26
CA MET A 1 12.58 -13.38 0.06
C MET A 1 12.54 -13.07 1.57
N LEU A 2 12.32 -14.04 2.46
CA LEU A 2 12.17 -13.80 3.91
C LEU A 2 13.34 -12.99 4.51
N ASP A 3 14.60 -13.38 4.25
CA ASP A 3 15.76 -12.67 4.80
C ASP A 3 15.88 -11.22 4.30
N LEU A 4 15.51 -10.99 3.03
CA LEU A 4 15.46 -9.62 2.47
C LEU A 4 14.35 -8.79 3.11
N PHE A 5 13.21 -9.42 3.40
CA PHE A 5 12.10 -8.78 4.09
C PHE A 5 12.47 -8.43 5.54
N ASN A 6 13.10 -9.36 6.28
CA ASN A 6 13.57 -9.12 7.62
C ASN A 6 14.56 -7.95 7.66
N LYS A 7 15.58 -7.96 6.77
CA LYS A 7 16.53 -6.84 6.64
C LYS A 7 15.85 -5.52 6.30
N HIS A 8 14.80 -5.56 5.45
CA HIS A 8 14.03 -4.36 5.13
C HIS A 8 13.27 -3.82 6.34
N ILE A 9 12.65 -4.69 7.14
CA ILE A 9 11.98 -4.29 8.38
C ILE A 9 13.00 -3.68 9.34
N ASP A 10 14.12 -4.35 9.59
CA ASP A 10 15.14 -3.91 10.56
C ASP A 10 15.76 -2.55 10.18
N ASN A 11 16.04 -2.34 8.90
CA ASN A 11 16.75 -1.14 8.45
C ASN A 11 15.82 0.05 8.14
N ASN A 12 14.61 -0.21 7.63
CA ASN A 12 13.74 0.84 7.10
C ASN A 12 12.44 1.02 7.90
N LEU A 13 12.03 0.04 8.69
CA LEU A 13 10.80 0.05 9.47
C LEU A 13 11.02 -0.43 10.92
N PRO A 14 12.15 -0.08 11.59
CA PRO A 14 12.50 -0.60 12.91
C PRO A 14 11.46 -0.25 14.00
N PHE A 15 10.69 0.81 13.79
CA PHE A 15 9.62 1.24 14.69
C PHE A 15 8.47 0.22 14.80
N LEU A 16 8.41 -0.80 13.92
CA LEU A 16 7.42 -1.89 14.00
C LEU A 16 7.77 -2.91 15.08
N HIS A 17 9.04 -3.00 15.52
CA HIS A 17 9.43 -3.95 16.56
C HIS A 17 8.66 -3.71 17.86
N GLY A 18 8.14 -4.80 18.42
CA GLY A 18 7.34 -4.79 19.65
C GLY A 18 5.94 -4.16 19.50
N LYS A 19 5.52 -3.85 18.27
CA LYS A 19 4.20 -3.27 17.99
C LYS A 19 3.15 -4.32 17.68
N LYS A 20 1.90 -3.98 17.96
CA LYS A 20 0.73 -4.76 17.62
C LYS A 20 0.20 -4.32 16.26
N LEU A 21 0.14 -5.24 15.30
CA LEU A 21 -0.06 -4.92 13.89
C LEU A 21 -1.40 -5.45 13.37
N LEU A 22 -2.15 -4.62 12.66
CA LEU A 22 -3.37 -5.02 11.94
C LEU A 22 -3.01 -5.26 10.47
N VAL A 23 -3.01 -6.53 10.04
CA VAL A 23 -2.68 -6.92 8.67
C VAL A 23 -3.95 -6.97 7.83
N CYS A 24 -4.00 -6.18 6.75
CA CYS A 24 -5.14 -6.19 5.82
C CYS A 24 -4.97 -7.29 4.79
N VAL A 25 -5.84 -8.32 4.84
CA VAL A 25 -5.76 -9.50 3.98
C VAL A 25 -7.01 -9.59 3.10
N SER A 26 -6.82 -9.50 1.78
CA SER A 26 -7.91 -9.63 0.79
C SER A 26 -8.15 -11.07 0.33
N GLY A 27 -7.23 -11.99 0.63
CA GLY A 27 -7.21 -13.35 0.08
C GLY A 27 -6.29 -13.52 -1.13
N GLY A 28 -5.94 -12.43 -1.83
CA GLY A 28 -5.00 -12.47 -2.96
C GLY A 28 -3.53 -12.66 -2.53
N ALA A 29 -2.70 -13.12 -3.47
CA ALA A 29 -1.30 -13.50 -3.24
C ALA A 29 -0.50 -12.49 -2.42
N ASP A 30 -0.57 -11.19 -2.77
CA ASP A 30 0.23 -10.15 -2.11
C ASP A 30 -0.11 -10.03 -0.63
N SER A 31 -1.40 -10.03 -0.30
CA SER A 31 -1.88 -9.88 1.07
C SER A 31 -1.61 -11.13 1.93
N VAL A 32 -1.72 -12.32 1.32
CA VAL A 32 -1.46 -13.58 2.02
C VAL A 32 0.04 -13.77 2.24
N VAL A 33 0.88 -13.35 1.29
CA VAL A 33 2.34 -13.35 1.46
C VAL A 33 2.76 -12.37 2.54
N LEU A 34 2.20 -11.14 2.57
CA LEU A 34 2.46 -10.19 3.67
C LEU A 34 2.11 -10.81 5.02
N PHE A 35 0.92 -11.40 5.13
CA PHE A 35 0.49 -12.10 6.34
C PHE A 35 1.51 -13.19 6.75
N SER A 36 1.91 -14.06 5.82
CA SER A 36 2.86 -15.14 6.07
C SER A 36 4.21 -14.62 6.56
N LEU A 37 4.75 -13.56 5.92
CA LEU A 37 6.03 -12.98 6.30
C LEU A 37 5.98 -12.37 7.71
N ILE A 38 4.96 -11.58 8.02
CA ILE A 38 4.80 -10.94 9.33
C ILE A 38 4.55 -11.99 10.42
N ASN A 39 3.74 -13.03 10.14
CA ASN A 39 3.49 -14.11 11.08
C ASN A 39 4.77 -14.89 11.44
N LYS A 40 5.64 -15.15 10.45
CA LYS A 40 6.95 -15.81 10.68
C LYS A 40 7.92 -14.97 11.52
N MET A 41 7.72 -13.66 11.61
CA MET A 41 8.52 -12.75 12.46
C MET A 41 8.01 -12.67 13.91
N ASN A 42 6.98 -13.44 14.27
CA ASN A 42 6.39 -13.50 15.62
C ASN A 42 5.87 -12.16 16.16
N TYR A 43 5.37 -11.29 15.28
CA TYR A 43 4.66 -10.09 15.71
C TYR A 43 3.30 -10.44 16.35
N THR A 44 2.84 -9.62 17.27
CA THR A 44 1.44 -9.66 17.72
C THR A 44 0.57 -9.06 16.62
N ILE A 45 -0.22 -9.91 15.95
CA ILE A 45 -1.02 -9.49 14.80
C ILE A 45 -2.50 -9.80 14.96
N GLY A 46 -3.33 -9.04 14.23
CA GLY A 46 -4.69 -9.38 13.87
C GLY A 46 -4.90 -9.15 12.39
N VAL A 47 -5.91 -9.76 11.83
CA VAL A 47 -6.23 -9.68 10.40
C VAL A 47 -7.56 -8.98 10.19
N ALA A 48 -7.57 -8.00 9.26
CA ALA A 48 -8.78 -7.33 8.80
C ALA A 48 -9.07 -7.71 7.34
N HIS A 49 -10.31 -8.14 7.07
CA HIS A 49 -10.81 -8.48 5.74
C HIS A 49 -12.07 -7.66 5.42
N CYS A 50 -12.08 -6.97 4.27
CA CYS A 50 -13.23 -6.23 3.77
C CYS A 50 -13.92 -7.02 2.69
N ASN A 51 -15.17 -7.42 2.90
CA ASN A 51 -16.03 -8.04 1.90
C ASN A 51 -16.98 -6.98 1.30
N PHE A 52 -16.75 -6.60 0.05
CA PHE A 52 -17.58 -5.61 -0.65
C PHE A 52 -18.71 -6.24 -1.45
N LYS A 53 -18.87 -7.57 -1.42
CA LYS A 53 -19.88 -8.36 -2.14
C LYS A 53 -19.99 -8.08 -3.65
N LEU A 54 -18.95 -7.47 -4.23
CA LEU A 54 -18.91 -7.06 -5.64
C LEU A 54 -18.90 -8.27 -6.61
N ARG A 55 -18.56 -9.47 -6.10
CA ARG A 55 -18.48 -10.72 -6.85
C ARG A 55 -19.35 -11.82 -6.26
N HIS A 56 -20.37 -11.45 -5.48
CA HIS A 56 -21.30 -12.37 -4.84
C HIS A 56 -20.57 -13.52 -4.12
N LYS A 57 -20.82 -14.77 -4.54
CA LYS A 57 -20.25 -15.97 -3.91
C LYS A 57 -18.71 -15.99 -3.85
N GLU A 58 -18.03 -15.49 -4.88
CA GLU A 58 -16.54 -15.43 -4.85
C GLU A 58 -16.03 -14.55 -3.70
N SER A 59 -16.72 -13.45 -3.39
CA SER A 59 -16.35 -12.57 -2.28
C SER A 59 -16.55 -13.23 -0.90
N ASP A 60 -17.58 -14.06 -0.77
CA ASP A 60 -17.84 -14.83 0.45
C ASP A 60 -16.83 -15.97 0.61
N ASP A 61 -16.45 -16.63 -0.51
CA ASP A 61 -15.39 -17.65 -0.52
C ASP A 61 -14.02 -17.05 -0.14
N ASP A 62 -13.72 -15.81 -0.55
CA ASP A 62 -12.50 -15.10 -0.16
C ASP A 62 -12.50 -14.83 1.35
N SER A 63 -13.62 -14.38 1.91
CA SER A 63 -13.77 -14.16 3.35
C SER A 63 -13.56 -15.45 4.14
N PHE A 64 -14.20 -16.55 3.71
CA PHE A 64 -14.03 -17.88 4.33
C PHE A 64 -12.59 -18.39 4.26
N PHE A 65 -11.92 -18.17 3.12
CA PHE A 65 -10.50 -18.52 2.98
C PHE A 65 -9.63 -17.79 3.99
N VAL A 66 -9.80 -16.46 4.15
CA VAL A 66 -9.01 -15.66 5.09
C VAL A 66 -9.33 -16.02 6.54
N GLU A 67 -10.61 -16.28 6.86
CA GLU A 67 -11.03 -16.74 8.18
C GLU A 67 -10.33 -18.05 8.56
N ASN A 68 -10.34 -19.04 7.66
CA ASN A 68 -9.66 -20.32 7.88
C ASN A 68 -8.14 -20.15 8.03
N LEU A 69 -7.53 -19.27 7.24
CA LEU A 69 -6.11 -18.94 7.37
C LEU A 69 -5.80 -18.41 8.78
N CYS A 70 -6.62 -17.51 9.30
CA CYS A 70 -6.47 -16.96 10.65
C CYS A 70 -6.70 -18.01 11.73
N LYS A 71 -7.73 -18.85 11.57
CA LYS A 71 -8.07 -19.94 12.52
C LYS A 71 -6.93 -20.94 12.66
N ILE A 72 -6.33 -21.39 11.55
CA ILE A 72 -5.19 -22.33 11.56
C ILE A 72 -3.99 -21.72 12.30
N ASN A 73 -3.77 -20.41 12.20
CA ASN A 73 -2.65 -19.72 12.84
C ASN A 73 -2.99 -19.15 14.23
N SER A 74 -4.21 -19.35 14.74
CA SER A 74 -4.69 -18.81 16.02
C SER A 74 -4.59 -17.28 16.11
N ILE A 75 -4.91 -16.57 15.00
CA ILE A 75 -4.81 -15.12 14.87
C ILE A 75 -6.21 -14.50 14.90
N PRO A 76 -6.43 -13.40 15.63
CA PRO A 76 -7.69 -12.66 15.61
C PRO A 76 -8.10 -12.25 14.19
N PHE A 77 -9.32 -12.57 13.80
CA PHE A 77 -9.90 -12.25 12.49
C PHE A 77 -11.07 -11.28 12.66
N TYR A 78 -11.05 -10.22 11.88
CA TYR A 78 -12.11 -9.22 11.78
C TYR A 78 -12.56 -9.14 10.33
N SER A 79 -13.86 -9.29 10.10
CA SER A 79 -14.44 -9.10 8.78
C SER A 79 -15.59 -8.10 8.84
N LYS A 80 -15.78 -7.36 7.75
CA LYS A 80 -16.93 -6.44 7.60
C LYS A 80 -17.45 -6.53 6.17
N ASP A 81 -18.74 -6.77 6.07
CA ASP A 81 -19.49 -6.67 4.81
C ASP A 81 -19.80 -5.21 4.54
N PHE A 82 -19.55 -4.75 3.32
CA PHE A 82 -19.88 -3.41 2.87
C PHE A 82 -20.87 -3.49 1.72
N ASP A 83 -22.01 -2.88 1.90
CA ASP A 83 -22.96 -2.66 0.82
C ASP A 83 -22.66 -1.33 0.13
N ILE A 84 -22.17 -1.40 -1.13
CA ILE A 84 -21.84 -0.20 -1.91
C ILE A 84 -22.93 0.04 -2.94
N ASN A 85 -23.93 0.82 -2.54
CA ASN A 85 -25.00 1.26 -3.44
C ASN A 85 -24.68 2.63 -4.08
N ILE A 86 -23.59 2.69 -4.91
CA ILE A 86 -23.05 3.93 -5.50
C ILE A 86 -22.79 3.72 -7.00
N PRO A 87 -22.88 4.76 -7.85
CA PRO A 87 -22.58 4.69 -9.27
C PRO A 87 -21.19 4.09 -9.56
N LYS A 88 -21.09 3.24 -10.58
CA LYS A 88 -19.88 2.45 -10.92
C LYS A 88 -18.58 3.25 -11.00
N HIS A 89 -18.61 4.50 -11.44
CA HIS A 89 -17.42 5.35 -11.57
C HIS A 89 -16.85 5.84 -10.22
N SER A 90 -17.64 5.80 -9.14
CA SER A 90 -17.23 6.23 -7.79
C SER A 90 -16.95 5.08 -6.82
N VAL A 91 -17.29 3.85 -7.23
CA VAL A 91 -17.22 2.63 -6.35
C VAL A 91 -15.84 2.43 -5.76
N GLN A 92 -14.77 2.58 -6.55
CA GLN A 92 -13.39 2.34 -6.07
C GLN A 92 -12.96 3.34 -5.00
N MET A 93 -13.29 4.64 -5.17
CA MET A 93 -12.94 5.67 -4.18
C MET A 93 -13.76 5.49 -2.90
N ALA A 94 -15.06 5.21 -3.03
CA ALA A 94 -15.93 4.95 -1.89
C ALA A 94 -15.51 3.69 -1.12
N ALA A 95 -15.26 2.58 -1.82
CA ALA A 95 -14.74 1.35 -1.22
C ALA A 95 -13.41 1.58 -0.51
N ARG A 96 -12.51 2.40 -1.11
CA ARG A 96 -11.25 2.76 -0.47
C ARG A 96 -11.48 3.55 0.82
N LYS A 97 -12.35 4.55 0.80
CA LYS A 97 -12.67 5.36 1.98
C LYS A 97 -13.24 4.49 3.10
N LEU A 98 -14.30 3.73 2.82
CA LEU A 98 -14.96 2.83 3.79
C LEU A 98 -13.99 1.81 4.40
N ARG A 99 -13.09 1.26 3.58
CA ARG A 99 -12.05 0.33 4.02
C ARG A 99 -11.12 0.96 5.05
N TYR A 100 -10.57 2.14 4.75
CA TYR A 100 -9.63 2.79 5.66
C TYR A 100 -10.31 3.32 6.92
N ASP A 101 -11.51 3.89 6.81
CA ASP A 101 -12.30 4.33 7.96
C ASP A 101 -12.49 3.15 8.94
N TRP A 102 -12.88 1.98 8.44
CA TRP A 102 -13.03 0.79 9.28
C TRP A 102 -11.70 0.24 9.83
N PHE A 103 -10.61 0.30 9.07
CA PHE A 103 -9.31 -0.12 9.60
C PHE A 103 -8.85 0.77 10.77
N TYR A 104 -9.13 2.06 10.70
CA TYR A 104 -8.86 2.97 11.81
C TYR A 104 -9.78 2.70 13.01
N GLU A 105 -11.06 2.36 12.80
CA GLU A 105 -11.96 1.90 13.87
C GLU A 105 -11.39 0.69 14.61
N LEU A 106 -10.92 -0.34 13.86
CA LEU A 106 -10.31 -1.53 14.44
C LEU A 106 -9.00 -1.23 15.18
N LEU A 107 -8.18 -0.35 14.61
CA LEU A 107 -6.92 0.07 15.23
C LEU A 107 -7.18 0.67 16.62
N GLU A 108 -8.14 1.58 16.76
CA GLU A 108 -8.49 2.20 18.04
C GLU A 108 -9.16 1.22 19.00
N LEU A 109 -10.13 0.45 18.51
CA LEU A 109 -10.92 -0.48 19.34
C LEU A 109 -10.05 -1.58 19.96
N HIS A 110 -9.14 -2.16 19.16
CA HIS A 110 -8.32 -3.30 19.57
C HIS A 110 -6.88 -2.92 19.93
N LYS A 111 -6.56 -1.61 19.97
CA LYS A 111 -5.24 -1.09 20.34
C LYS A 111 -4.12 -1.64 19.47
N TYR A 112 -4.33 -1.66 18.15
CA TYR A 112 -3.25 -1.88 17.19
C TYR A 112 -2.46 -0.60 16.99
N ASP A 113 -1.14 -0.72 16.79
CA ASP A 113 -0.26 0.43 16.59
C ASP A 113 -0.23 0.88 15.12
N PHE A 114 -0.24 -0.09 14.19
CA PHE A 114 -0.15 0.15 12.76
C PHE A 114 -1.04 -0.78 11.94
N ILE A 115 -1.44 -0.29 10.76
CA ILE A 115 -2.17 -1.02 9.73
C ILE A 115 -1.18 -1.39 8.63
N LEU A 116 -1.07 -2.68 8.31
CA LEU A 116 -0.19 -3.17 7.23
C LEU A 116 -0.99 -3.49 5.99
N THR A 117 -0.55 -2.96 4.84
CA THR A 117 -1.16 -3.25 3.52
C THR A 117 -0.12 -3.77 2.53
N ALA A 118 -0.53 -4.67 1.64
CA ALA A 118 0.34 -5.42 0.75
C ALA A 118 0.66 -4.70 -0.59
N HIS A 119 0.73 -3.37 -0.59
CA HIS A 119 1.20 -2.64 -1.76
C HIS A 119 2.66 -2.98 -2.03
N HIS A 120 3.00 -3.16 -3.30
CA HIS A 120 4.32 -3.59 -3.75
C HIS A 120 4.88 -2.68 -4.87
N LEU A 121 6.08 -2.94 -5.37
CA LEU A 121 6.77 -2.08 -6.34
C LEU A 121 5.95 -1.87 -7.62
N ASN A 122 5.27 -2.91 -8.13
CA ASN A 122 4.44 -2.75 -9.33
C ASN A 122 3.27 -1.78 -9.12
N ASP A 123 2.70 -1.69 -7.91
CA ASP A 123 1.68 -0.68 -7.60
C ASP A 123 2.25 0.74 -7.65
N SER A 124 3.52 0.93 -7.25
CA SER A 124 4.22 2.20 -7.39
C SER A 124 4.45 2.57 -8.85
N ILE A 125 4.83 1.61 -9.70
CA ILE A 125 4.94 1.81 -11.15
C ILE A 125 3.61 2.28 -11.73
N GLU A 126 2.52 1.58 -11.42
CA GLU A 126 1.18 1.94 -11.88
C GLU A 126 0.79 3.35 -11.43
N THR A 127 1.01 3.65 -10.15
CA THR A 127 0.69 4.96 -9.56
C THR A 127 1.51 6.09 -10.19
N PHE A 128 2.79 5.85 -10.44
CA PHE A 128 3.67 6.79 -11.12
C PHE A 128 3.11 7.18 -12.49
N PHE A 129 2.79 6.19 -13.35
CA PHE A 129 2.27 6.47 -14.69
C PHE A 129 0.87 7.08 -14.69
N ILE A 130 0.00 6.70 -13.74
CA ILE A 130 -1.30 7.35 -13.55
C ILE A 130 -1.10 8.83 -13.20
N ASN A 131 -0.20 9.15 -12.28
CA ASN A 131 0.05 10.51 -11.85
C ASN A 131 0.75 11.32 -12.95
N LEU A 132 1.73 10.74 -13.63
CA LEU A 132 2.41 11.35 -14.79
C LEU A 132 1.41 11.75 -15.87
N SER A 133 0.45 10.87 -16.20
CA SER A 133 -0.60 11.15 -17.19
C SER A 133 -1.57 12.28 -16.78
N ARG A 134 -1.53 12.68 -15.50
CA ARG A 134 -2.38 13.73 -14.92
C ARG A 134 -1.64 15.03 -14.62
N SER A 135 -0.44 15.20 -15.16
CA SER A 135 0.37 16.41 -14.95
C SER A 135 0.65 16.71 -13.47
N THR A 136 1.30 15.77 -12.80
CA THR A 136 1.62 15.91 -11.38
C THR A 136 3.00 16.54 -11.15
N GLY A 137 3.19 17.19 -9.99
CA GLY A 137 4.52 17.58 -9.51
C GLY A 137 5.32 16.41 -8.90
N ILE A 138 6.50 16.72 -8.34
CA ILE A 138 7.43 15.74 -7.79
C ILE A 138 6.78 14.83 -6.72
N ASP A 139 5.90 15.36 -5.88
CA ASP A 139 5.18 14.58 -4.87
C ASP A 139 4.38 13.42 -5.45
N GLY A 140 3.73 13.62 -6.59
CA GLY A 140 2.97 12.56 -7.25
C GLY A 140 3.86 11.58 -8.01
N LEU A 141 5.07 11.98 -8.41
CA LEU A 141 6.04 11.12 -9.07
C LEU A 141 6.85 10.24 -8.09
N THR A 142 6.78 10.48 -6.79
CA THR A 142 7.43 9.63 -5.78
C THR A 142 6.75 8.29 -5.56
N GLY A 143 5.67 7.99 -6.28
CA GLY A 143 4.94 6.73 -6.18
C GLY A 143 4.11 6.61 -4.89
N ILE A 144 4.01 5.39 -4.38
CA ILE A 144 3.28 5.10 -3.15
C ILE A 144 4.23 5.27 -1.95
N LYS A 145 3.83 6.05 -0.95
CA LYS A 145 4.61 6.22 0.29
C LYS A 145 4.65 4.91 1.08
N SER A 146 5.83 4.54 1.59
CA SER A 146 6.01 3.38 2.46
C SER A 146 5.22 3.51 3.78
N ILE A 147 5.13 4.74 4.29
CA ILE A 147 4.39 5.09 5.51
C ILE A 147 3.46 6.25 5.18
N ASN A 148 2.21 6.14 5.63
CA ASN A 148 1.23 7.23 5.58
C ASN A 148 0.37 7.18 6.84
N ASN A 149 0.64 8.08 7.79
CA ASN A 149 0.10 8.04 9.14
C ASN A 149 0.34 6.66 9.81
N LYS A 150 -0.71 5.95 10.16
CA LYS A 150 -0.63 4.60 10.75
C LYS A 150 -0.57 3.47 9.73
N VAL A 151 -0.64 3.78 8.44
CA VAL A 151 -0.61 2.77 7.37
C VAL A 151 0.82 2.55 6.88
N VAL A 152 1.32 1.33 6.98
CA VAL A 152 2.66 0.92 6.55
C VAL A 152 2.55 -0.10 5.41
N ARG A 153 3.50 -0.08 4.48
CA ARG A 153 3.55 -0.94 3.27
C ARG A 153 4.87 -1.69 3.18
N PRO A 154 5.02 -2.77 3.95
CA PRO A 154 6.30 -3.47 4.06
C PRO A 154 6.74 -4.15 2.76
N LEU A 155 5.81 -4.47 1.84
CA LEU A 155 6.14 -5.10 0.55
C LEU A 155 6.53 -4.11 -0.53
N LEU A 156 6.52 -2.80 -0.26
CA LEU A 156 6.73 -1.78 -1.30
C LEU A 156 8.05 -1.90 -2.08
N PRO A 157 9.18 -2.34 -1.51
CA PRO A 157 10.42 -2.55 -2.25
C PRO A 157 10.44 -3.81 -3.12
N PHE A 158 9.51 -4.74 -2.90
CA PHE A 158 9.48 -6.04 -3.58
C PHE A 158 8.60 -5.98 -4.83
N ASN A 159 9.01 -6.65 -5.88
CA ASN A 159 8.22 -6.77 -7.10
C ASN A 159 7.27 -7.98 -7.06
N LYS A 160 6.30 -8.01 -7.96
CA LYS A 160 5.26 -9.05 -8.02
C LYS A 160 5.83 -10.45 -8.22
N SER A 161 6.90 -10.62 -9.03
CA SER A 161 7.50 -11.95 -9.24
C SER A 161 8.10 -12.49 -7.94
N GLN A 162 8.87 -11.68 -7.20
CA GLN A 162 9.42 -12.09 -5.90
C GLN A 162 8.34 -12.55 -4.91
N ILE A 163 7.18 -11.89 -4.92
CA ILE A 163 6.04 -12.25 -4.06
C ILE A 163 5.46 -13.61 -4.48
N ILE A 164 5.25 -13.82 -5.78
CA ILE A 164 4.70 -15.07 -6.32
C ILE A 164 5.69 -16.23 -6.12
N ASP A 165 6.98 -16.01 -6.42
CA ASP A 165 8.03 -17.03 -6.22
C ASP A 165 8.08 -17.47 -4.76
N TYR A 166 8.05 -16.50 -3.82
CA TYR A 166 7.99 -16.82 -2.40
C TYR A 166 6.73 -17.62 -2.01
N ALA A 167 5.57 -17.27 -2.58
CA ALA A 167 4.33 -18.00 -2.33
C ALA A 167 4.43 -19.46 -2.81
N ASN A 168 4.98 -19.68 -4.01
CA ASN A 168 5.18 -21.00 -4.60
C ASN A 168 6.18 -21.82 -3.78
N ASP A 169 7.35 -21.26 -3.47
CA ASP A 169 8.42 -21.94 -2.72
C ASP A 169 7.98 -22.37 -1.32
N ASN A 170 7.03 -21.65 -0.72
CA ASN A 170 6.50 -21.96 0.60
C ASN A 170 5.12 -22.65 0.59
N ASN A 171 4.63 -23.08 -0.59
CA ASN A 171 3.32 -23.73 -0.77
C ASN A 171 2.17 -22.90 -0.17
N ILE A 172 2.28 -21.57 -0.22
CA ILE A 172 1.24 -20.66 0.26
C ILE A 172 0.09 -20.65 -0.75
N LYS A 173 -1.09 -20.99 -0.30
CA LYS A 173 -2.31 -20.92 -1.12
C LYS A 173 -2.88 -19.50 -1.07
N TRP A 174 -3.44 -19.04 -2.18
CA TRP A 174 -4.16 -17.77 -2.29
C TRP A 174 -5.36 -17.91 -3.23
N ARG A 175 -6.20 -16.88 -3.26
CA ARG A 175 -7.35 -16.78 -4.16
C ARG A 175 -7.00 -15.86 -5.34
N GLU A 176 -7.35 -16.26 -6.54
CA GLU A 176 -7.20 -15.40 -7.71
C GLU A 176 -8.42 -14.49 -7.88
N ASP A 177 -8.17 -13.20 -8.13
CA ASP A 177 -9.22 -12.23 -8.39
C ASP A 177 -9.51 -12.16 -9.89
N SER A 178 -10.66 -12.70 -10.30
CA SER A 178 -11.12 -12.70 -11.71
C SER A 178 -11.25 -11.29 -12.32
N SER A 179 -11.37 -10.24 -11.49
CA SER A 179 -11.46 -8.84 -11.96
C SER A 179 -10.14 -8.26 -12.46
N ASN A 180 -9.00 -8.88 -12.14
CA ASN A 180 -7.68 -8.43 -12.57
C ASN A 180 -7.47 -8.48 -14.10
N LEU A 181 -8.26 -9.29 -14.81
CA LEU A 181 -8.19 -9.47 -16.26
C LEU A 181 -8.94 -8.39 -17.06
N LYS A 182 -9.73 -7.51 -16.41
CA LYS A 182 -10.54 -6.52 -17.11
C LYS A 182 -9.80 -5.21 -17.33
N ASP A 183 -9.56 -4.82 -18.57
CA ASP A 183 -8.87 -3.57 -18.98
C ASP A 183 -9.70 -2.28 -18.83
N ASN A 184 -10.82 -2.31 -18.12
CA ASN A 184 -11.75 -1.18 -18.02
C ASN A 184 -11.19 0.01 -17.21
N TYR A 185 -10.12 -0.17 -16.44
CA TYR A 185 -9.52 0.84 -15.61
C TYR A 185 -8.13 1.24 -16.09
N LEU A 186 -7.78 2.52 -15.99
CA LEU A 186 -6.47 3.05 -16.37
C LEU A 186 -5.31 2.26 -15.74
N ARG A 187 -5.48 1.86 -14.48
CA ARG A 187 -4.50 1.03 -13.76
C ARG A 187 -4.24 -0.31 -14.45
N ASN A 188 -5.29 -1.00 -14.88
CA ASN A 188 -5.17 -2.28 -15.58
C ASN A 188 -4.54 -2.09 -16.98
N LYS A 189 -4.86 -0.99 -17.68
CA LYS A 189 -4.20 -0.68 -18.97
C LYS A 189 -2.69 -0.47 -18.81
N ILE A 190 -2.28 0.25 -17.75
CA ILE A 190 -0.85 0.44 -17.46
C ILE A 190 -0.20 -0.91 -17.13
N ARG A 191 -0.81 -1.70 -16.25
CA ARG A 191 -0.31 -3.02 -15.84
C ARG A 191 -0.18 -3.99 -17.01
N ASN A 192 -1.22 -4.08 -17.83
CA ASN A 192 -1.34 -5.14 -18.85
C ASN A 192 -0.72 -4.75 -20.19
N LYS A 193 -0.57 -3.45 -20.48
CA LYS A 193 -0.07 -2.96 -21.77
C LYS A 193 1.23 -2.18 -21.66
N LEU A 194 1.30 -1.15 -20.80
CA LEU A 194 2.47 -0.27 -20.76
C LEU A 194 3.67 -0.94 -20.09
N VAL A 195 3.47 -1.53 -18.92
CA VAL A 195 4.57 -2.14 -18.14
C VAL A 195 5.24 -3.30 -18.89
N PRO A 196 4.51 -4.20 -19.61
CA PRO A 196 5.14 -5.22 -20.44
C PRO A 196 6.02 -4.64 -21.54
N ILE A 197 5.57 -3.60 -22.26
CA ILE A 197 6.38 -2.93 -23.30
C ILE A 197 7.67 -2.35 -22.71
N LEU A 198 7.60 -1.68 -21.56
CA LEU A 198 8.77 -1.11 -20.90
C LEU A 198 9.79 -2.19 -20.47
N ARG A 199 9.32 -3.38 -20.09
CA ARG A 199 10.17 -4.53 -19.75
C ARG A 199 10.75 -5.21 -21.00
N ASP A 200 10.07 -5.15 -22.12
CA ASP A 200 10.57 -5.64 -23.39
C ASP A 200 11.69 -4.74 -23.93
N ILE A 201 11.54 -3.42 -23.78
CA ILE A 201 12.59 -2.44 -24.13
C ILE A 201 13.83 -2.58 -23.23
N ASP A 202 13.62 -2.77 -21.92
CA ASP A 202 14.69 -2.93 -20.93
C ASP A 202 14.28 -3.98 -19.88
N SER A 203 14.92 -5.13 -19.94
CA SER A 203 14.67 -6.25 -19.00
C SER A 203 14.91 -5.84 -17.53
N ASP A 204 15.79 -4.86 -17.26
CA ASP A 204 16.06 -4.33 -15.92
C ASP A 204 15.15 -3.15 -15.51
N PHE A 205 14.17 -2.80 -16.36
CA PHE A 205 13.25 -1.68 -16.13
C PHE A 205 12.73 -1.60 -14.69
N THR A 206 12.30 -2.72 -14.11
CA THR A 206 11.72 -2.74 -12.77
C THR A 206 12.73 -2.30 -11.69
N ASN A 207 13.99 -2.75 -11.80
CA ASN A 207 15.06 -2.36 -10.88
C ASN A 207 15.49 -0.90 -11.10
N ASN A 208 15.59 -0.49 -12.36
CA ASN A 208 15.92 0.89 -12.71
C ASN A 208 14.82 1.87 -12.25
N PHE A 209 13.56 1.47 -12.38
CA PHE A 209 12.43 2.23 -11.83
C PHE A 209 12.53 2.37 -10.31
N SER A 210 12.82 1.28 -9.59
CA SER A 210 13.00 1.32 -8.13
C SER A 210 14.08 2.30 -7.70
N LYS A 211 15.24 2.29 -8.37
CA LYS A 211 16.34 3.23 -8.14
C LYS A 211 15.92 4.68 -8.46
N THR A 212 15.14 4.88 -9.51
CA THR A 212 14.63 6.22 -9.89
C THR A 212 13.66 6.76 -8.85
N ILE A 213 12.71 5.96 -8.39
CA ILE A 213 11.77 6.34 -7.32
C ILE A 213 12.53 6.66 -6.01
N TYR A 214 13.54 5.88 -5.67
CA TYR A 214 14.38 6.17 -4.51
C TYR A 214 15.02 7.56 -4.63
N ARG A 215 15.69 7.88 -5.75
CA ARG A 215 16.30 9.20 -5.99
C ARG A 215 15.30 10.35 -5.98
N LEU A 216 14.11 10.14 -6.56
CA LEU A 216 13.03 11.14 -6.52
C LEU A 216 12.55 11.40 -5.09
N ASN A 217 12.43 10.35 -4.26
CA ASN A 217 12.06 10.50 -2.86
C ASN A 217 13.12 11.28 -2.08
N GLU A 218 14.41 10.97 -2.26
CA GLU A 218 15.52 11.71 -1.64
C GLU A 218 15.49 13.21 -2.02
N SER A 219 15.35 13.51 -3.32
CA SER A 219 15.25 14.88 -3.80
C SER A 219 14.03 15.62 -3.22
N ASN A 220 12.89 14.91 -3.13
CA ASN A 220 11.66 15.46 -2.59
C ASN A 220 11.75 15.74 -1.07
N LEU A 221 12.49 14.91 -0.32
CA LEU A 221 12.76 15.15 1.11
C LEU A 221 13.56 16.45 1.30
N ILE A 222 14.65 16.64 0.55
CA ILE A 222 15.46 17.87 0.59
C ILE A 222 14.61 19.09 0.26
N LEU A 223 13.78 19.00 -0.80
CA LEU A 223 12.89 20.10 -1.19
C LEU A 223 11.88 20.44 -0.07
N LYS A 224 11.28 19.43 0.55
CA LYS A 224 10.33 19.63 1.65
C LYS A 224 10.98 20.24 2.87
N GLU A 225 12.16 19.80 3.23
CA GLU A 225 12.91 20.37 4.33
C GLU A 225 13.22 21.84 4.05
N HIS A 226 13.68 22.16 2.84
CA HIS A 226 13.95 23.55 2.45
C HIS A 226 12.69 24.42 2.50
N ILE A 227 11.57 23.95 1.97
CA ILE A 227 10.28 24.65 2.04
C ILE A 227 9.83 24.84 3.49
N GLN A 228 10.00 23.82 4.35
CA GLN A 228 9.61 23.91 5.75
C GLN A 228 10.46 24.93 6.49
N ASN A 229 11.77 24.93 6.27
CA ASN A 229 12.68 25.92 6.84
C ASN A 229 12.36 27.32 6.35
N PHE A 230 12.10 27.48 5.06
CA PHE A 230 11.67 28.77 4.50
C PHE A 230 10.39 29.28 5.17
N LYS A 231 9.38 28.41 5.33
CA LYS A 231 8.12 28.75 5.99
C LYS A 231 8.32 29.12 7.46
N SER A 232 9.13 28.36 8.20
CA SER A 232 9.34 28.62 9.63
C SER A 232 10.01 29.99 9.91
N VAL A 233 10.85 30.44 8.98
CA VAL A 233 11.55 31.74 9.09
C VAL A 233 10.68 32.92 8.61
N ASN A 234 9.90 32.71 7.55
CA ASN A 234 9.29 33.82 6.82
C ASN A 234 7.77 33.93 6.99
N PHE A 235 7.12 32.89 7.56
CA PHE A 235 5.67 32.87 7.73
C PHE A 235 5.31 32.99 9.22
N GLN A 236 4.31 33.83 9.51
CA GLN A 236 3.70 33.93 10.85
C GLN A 236 2.19 33.73 10.70
N THR A 237 1.61 32.95 11.61
CA THR A 237 0.15 32.80 11.69
C THR A 237 -0.39 33.75 12.75
N LYS A 238 -1.31 34.63 12.38
CA LYS A 238 -1.99 35.56 13.29
C LYS A 238 -3.48 35.64 12.91
N ASN A 239 -4.37 35.35 13.86
CA ASN A 239 -5.84 35.42 13.67
C ASN A 239 -6.32 34.64 12.42
N ASP A 240 -5.86 33.38 12.23
CA ASP A 240 -6.15 32.52 11.08
C ASP A 240 -5.62 33.05 9.72
N GLU A 241 -4.85 34.14 9.73
CA GLU A 241 -4.17 34.68 8.55
C GLU A 241 -2.70 34.25 8.52
N ILE A 242 -2.16 34.02 7.31
CA ILE A 242 -0.73 33.75 7.10
C ILE A 242 -0.08 35.06 6.65
N LEU A 243 0.81 35.59 7.49
CA LEU A 243 1.62 36.76 7.18
C LEU A 243 2.97 36.29 6.62
N ILE A 244 3.40 36.91 5.51
CA ILE A 244 4.69 36.64 4.86
C ILE A 244 5.55 37.86 5.01
N LEU A 245 6.81 37.68 5.46
CA LEU A 245 7.77 38.77 5.54
C LEU A 245 8.07 39.33 4.13
N LYS A 246 8.03 40.66 3.95
CA LYS A 246 8.34 41.31 2.67
C LYS A 246 9.72 40.95 2.10
N THR A 247 10.69 40.67 2.96
CA THR A 247 12.04 40.21 2.58
C THR A 247 12.06 38.84 1.92
N ALA A 248 11.05 38.01 2.18
CA ALA A 248 10.91 36.67 1.58
C ALA A 248 10.38 36.69 0.14
N LEU A 249 9.89 37.85 -0.33
CA LEU A 249 9.29 38.05 -1.67
C LEU A 249 10.29 38.68 -2.65
N LYS A 250 11.52 38.93 -2.24
CA LYS A 250 12.63 39.43 -3.09
C LYS A 250 13.50 38.24 -3.52
#